data_d6071665533b6cc0df646497c1f5094a
#
_entry.id   d6071665533b6cc0df646497c1f5094a
#
_cell.length_a   1.000
_cell.length_b   1.000
_cell.length_c   1.000
_cell.angle_alpha   90.00
_cell.angle_beta   90.00
_cell.angle_gamma   90.00
#
_symmetry.space_group_name_H-M   'P 1'
#
loop_
_entity.id
_entity.type
_entity.pdbx_description
1 polymer ?
#
loop_
_entity_poly.entity_id
_entity_poly.type
_entity_poly.pdbx_seq_one_letter_code
_entity_poly.pdbx_strand_id
1 'polypeptide(L)'
;MPKIDYLIVGSGLYGATFARLATNQGYKCLVIDKRPHTGGNIYCENIEGINVHKYGAHIFHTNNKHVWDFANSYVEFNRYTNCPVANYKGKLYNLPFNMNTFYQMWKVTTPIEAIAKIEEQKAEVLQ
;
A
#
# COMPACT_ATOMS: atom_id res chain seq x y z
N MET A 1 14.50 -29.47 -22.41
CA MET A 1 14.20 -28.36 -21.47
C MET A 1 13.23 -28.90 -20.43
N PRO A 2 13.34 -28.51 -19.16
CA PRO A 2 12.33 -28.93 -18.18
C PRO A 2 10.96 -28.38 -18.60
N LYS A 3 9.95 -29.22 -18.55
CA LYS A 3 8.57 -28.83 -18.83
C LYS A 3 8.12 -27.84 -17.76
N ILE A 4 7.67 -26.65 -18.19
CA ILE A 4 7.06 -25.62 -17.35
C ILE A 4 5.56 -25.72 -17.52
N ASP A 5 4.81 -25.78 -16.41
CA ASP A 5 3.36 -25.88 -16.44
C ASP A 5 2.70 -24.48 -16.48
N TYR A 6 3.30 -23.49 -15.78
CA TYR A 6 2.80 -22.11 -15.73
C TYR A 6 3.90 -21.10 -15.99
N LEU A 7 3.65 -20.18 -16.91
CA LEU A 7 4.41 -18.94 -17.07
C LEU A 7 3.64 -17.80 -16.39
N ILE A 8 4.27 -17.19 -15.38
CA ILE A 8 3.66 -16.13 -14.56
C ILE A 8 4.40 -14.83 -14.87
N VAL A 9 3.67 -13.82 -15.34
CA VAL A 9 4.22 -12.51 -15.67
C VAL A 9 3.93 -11.55 -14.54
N GLY A 10 4.97 -11.14 -13.84
CA GLY A 10 4.93 -10.28 -12.65
C GLY A 10 5.17 -11.06 -11.36
N SER A 11 6.17 -10.61 -10.60
CA SER A 11 6.57 -11.18 -9.29
C SER A 11 6.02 -10.39 -8.10
N GLY A 12 4.94 -9.64 -8.30
CA GLY A 12 4.18 -8.99 -7.22
C GLY A 12 3.43 -10.01 -6.36
N LEU A 13 2.70 -9.55 -5.34
CA LEU A 13 1.98 -10.43 -4.40
C LEU A 13 1.09 -11.45 -5.10
N TYR A 14 0.35 -11.04 -6.12
CA TYR A 14 -0.56 -11.95 -6.84
C TYR A 14 0.21 -13.09 -7.53
N GLY A 15 1.22 -12.73 -8.36
CA GLY A 15 2.02 -13.73 -9.08
C GLY A 15 2.80 -14.65 -8.14
N ALA A 16 3.38 -14.10 -7.07
CA ALA A 16 4.09 -14.87 -6.07
C ALA A 16 3.17 -15.84 -5.30
N THR A 17 1.97 -15.40 -4.92
CA THR A 17 0.97 -16.24 -4.25
C THR A 17 0.51 -17.37 -5.17
N PHE A 18 0.19 -17.05 -6.42
CA PHE A 18 -0.19 -18.09 -7.40
C PHE A 18 0.92 -19.10 -7.59
N ALA A 19 2.16 -18.64 -7.82
CA ALA A 19 3.33 -19.52 -8.00
C ALA A 19 3.50 -20.46 -6.80
N ARG A 20 3.38 -19.92 -5.58
CA ARG A 20 3.50 -20.69 -4.34
C ARG A 20 2.42 -21.77 -4.21
N LEU A 21 1.18 -21.40 -4.46
CA LEU A 21 0.06 -22.35 -4.38
C LEU A 21 0.15 -23.44 -5.46
N ALA A 22 0.52 -23.08 -6.68
CA ALA A 22 0.72 -24.03 -7.77
C ALA A 22 1.90 -24.99 -7.49
N THR A 23 3.03 -24.47 -7.00
CA THR A 23 4.18 -25.31 -6.62
C THR A 23 3.87 -26.25 -5.46
N ASN A 24 3.04 -25.85 -4.52
CA ASN A 24 2.58 -26.75 -3.44
C ASN A 24 1.74 -27.93 -3.97
N GLN A 25 1.15 -27.80 -5.16
CA GLN A 25 0.41 -28.85 -5.87
C GLN A 25 1.28 -29.64 -6.86
N GLY A 26 2.59 -29.37 -6.89
CA GLY A 26 3.54 -30.09 -7.74
C GLY A 26 3.75 -29.49 -9.13
N TYR A 27 3.11 -28.38 -9.46
CA TYR A 27 3.30 -27.71 -10.75
C TYR A 27 4.65 -26.95 -10.81
N LYS A 28 5.25 -26.90 -11.99
CA LYS A 28 6.47 -26.16 -12.28
C LYS A 28 6.12 -24.78 -12.83
N CYS A 29 6.49 -23.75 -12.10
CA CYS A 29 6.24 -22.36 -12.44
C CYS A 29 7.53 -21.66 -12.90
N LEU A 30 7.42 -20.84 -13.95
CA LEU A 30 8.41 -19.85 -14.32
C LEU A 30 7.81 -18.46 -14.10
N VAL A 31 8.44 -17.68 -13.21
CA VAL A 31 8.02 -16.30 -12.94
C VAL A 31 9.00 -15.35 -13.63
N ILE A 32 8.47 -14.43 -14.41
CA ILE A 32 9.26 -13.36 -15.06
C ILE A 32 8.74 -11.99 -14.62
N ASP A 33 9.64 -11.03 -14.46
CA ASP A 33 9.28 -9.65 -14.14
C ASP A 33 10.14 -8.68 -14.95
N LYS A 34 9.60 -7.50 -15.23
CA LYS A 34 10.35 -6.43 -15.90
C LYS A 34 11.28 -5.67 -14.95
N ARG A 35 11.03 -5.75 -13.64
CA ARG A 35 11.83 -5.08 -12.60
C ARG A 35 12.99 -6.00 -12.18
N PRO A 36 14.13 -5.43 -11.75
CA PRO A 36 15.29 -6.20 -11.30
C PRO A 36 15.12 -6.78 -9.87
N HIS A 37 13.92 -6.68 -9.29
CA HIS A 37 13.58 -7.16 -7.95
C HIS A 37 12.23 -7.84 -7.95
N THR A 38 11.98 -8.68 -6.96
CA THR A 38 10.68 -9.30 -6.66
C THR A 38 9.83 -8.39 -5.76
N GLY A 39 8.57 -8.76 -5.50
CA GLY A 39 7.66 -8.06 -4.60
C GLY A 39 6.76 -7.03 -5.27
N GLY A 40 7.06 -6.63 -6.52
CA GLY A 40 6.20 -5.68 -7.24
C GLY A 40 6.12 -4.33 -6.50
N ASN A 41 4.90 -3.85 -6.27
CA ASN A 41 4.69 -2.54 -5.62
C ASN A 41 4.93 -2.54 -4.11
N ILE A 42 4.98 -3.69 -3.44
CA ILE A 42 5.31 -3.77 -2.01
C ILE A 42 6.81 -3.82 -1.73
N TYR A 43 7.63 -3.75 -2.78
CA TYR A 43 9.08 -3.79 -2.63
C TYR A 43 9.60 -2.62 -1.80
N CYS A 44 10.42 -2.95 -0.80
CA CYS A 44 11.09 -1.99 0.07
C CYS A 44 12.60 -2.18 -0.04
N GLU A 45 13.34 -1.08 0.05
CA GLU A 45 14.79 -1.07 0.21
C GLU A 45 15.14 -0.66 1.63
N ASN A 46 16.15 -1.30 2.22
CA ASN A 46 16.72 -0.82 3.46
C ASN A 46 17.87 0.14 3.12
N ILE A 47 17.67 1.42 3.43
CA ILE A 47 18.65 2.48 3.21
C ILE A 47 19.00 3.05 4.58
N GLU A 48 20.25 2.87 5.02
CA GLU A 48 20.75 3.37 6.31
C GLU A 48 19.87 2.93 7.51
N GLY A 49 19.36 1.70 7.48
CA GLY A 49 18.47 1.16 8.52
C GLY A 49 16.99 1.58 8.41
N ILE A 50 16.64 2.37 7.40
CA ILE A 50 15.26 2.81 7.15
C ILE A 50 14.65 1.95 6.04
N ASN A 51 13.44 1.43 6.28
CA ASN A 51 12.68 0.71 5.25
C ASN A 51 11.97 1.71 4.33
N VAL A 52 12.53 1.89 3.14
CA VAL A 52 12.00 2.81 2.14
C VAL A 52 11.04 2.07 1.21
N HIS A 53 9.77 2.46 1.22
CA HIS A 53 8.76 1.95 0.31
C HIS A 53 8.93 2.60 -1.07
N LYS A 54 9.50 1.84 -2.02
CA LYS A 54 9.90 2.37 -3.33
C LYS A 54 8.72 2.88 -4.18
N TYR A 55 7.55 2.28 -4.01
CA TYR A 55 6.35 2.53 -4.84
C TYR A 55 5.16 3.04 -4.02
N GLY A 56 5.43 3.69 -2.91
CA GLY A 56 4.42 4.17 -1.97
C GLY A 56 4.21 3.22 -0.80
N ALA A 57 3.65 3.74 0.28
CA ALA A 57 3.41 2.98 1.49
C ALA A 57 2.38 1.86 1.27
N HIS A 58 2.75 0.64 1.61
CA HIS A 58 1.88 -0.53 1.57
C HIS A 58 1.87 -1.15 2.96
N ILE A 59 0.74 -1.07 3.62
CA ILE A 59 0.50 -1.73 4.91
C ILE A 59 -0.46 -2.90 4.70
N PHE A 60 -0.17 -4.02 5.35
CA PHE A 60 -1.07 -5.17 5.33
C PHE A 60 -2.13 -5.02 6.41
N HIS A 61 -3.39 -5.10 6.02
CA HIS A 61 -4.53 -5.18 6.93
C HIS A 61 -5.62 -6.06 6.32
N THR A 62 -6.31 -6.83 7.13
CA THR A 62 -7.45 -7.66 6.70
C THR A 62 -8.28 -8.06 7.91
N ASN A 63 -9.61 -8.18 7.73
CA ASN A 63 -10.55 -8.81 8.68
C ASN A 63 -10.83 -10.27 8.31
N ASN A 64 -10.28 -10.75 7.21
CA ASN A 64 -10.42 -12.15 6.84
C ASN A 64 -9.34 -12.97 7.54
N LYS A 65 -9.76 -13.78 8.52
CA LYS A 65 -8.84 -14.63 9.30
C LYS A 65 -8.02 -15.58 8.43
N HIS A 66 -8.59 -16.12 7.38
CA HIS A 66 -7.90 -17.05 6.47
C HIS A 66 -6.75 -16.37 5.73
N VAL A 67 -6.97 -15.14 5.25
CA VAL A 67 -5.93 -14.31 4.61
C VAL A 67 -4.85 -13.92 5.63
N TRP A 68 -5.26 -13.57 6.86
CA TRP A 68 -4.34 -13.26 7.94
C TRP A 68 -3.43 -14.43 8.27
N ASP A 69 -4.00 -15.61 8.50
CA ASP A 69 -3.26 -16.83 8.84
C ASP A 69 -2.30 -17.24 7.70
N PHE A 70 -2.77 -17.13 6.45
CA PHE A 70 -1.94 -17.41 5.28
C PHE A 70 -0.73 -16.47 5.22
N ALA A 71 -0.92 -15.17 5.37
CA ALA A 71 0.18 -14.21 5.33
C ALA A 71 1.17 -14.42 6.49
N ASN A 72 0.67 -14.65 7.71
CA ASN A 72 1.51 -14.90 8.89
C ASN A 72 2.25 -16.25 8.84
N SER A 73 1.86 -17.19 7.98
CA SER A 73 2.63 -18.42 7.77
C SER A 73 3.96 -18.20 7.05
N TYR A 74 4.16 -17.04 6.45
CA TYR A 74 5.38 -16.67 5.72
C TYR A 74 6.21 -15.57 6.38
N VAL A 75 5.57 -14.67 7.12
CA VAL A 75 6.22 -13.50 7.70
C VAL A 75 5.53 -13.06 8.99
N GLU A 76 6.32 -12.64 9.97
CA GLU A 76 5.80 -12.00 11.18
C GLU A 76 5.64 -10.51 10.94
N PHE A 77 4.45 -9.97 11.26
CA PHE A 77 4.16 -8.54 11.15
C PHE A 77 4.52 -7.81 12.45
N ASN A 78 5.15 -6.65 12.33
CA ASN A 78 5.67 -5.85 13.44
C ASN A 78 4.62 -4.98 14.15
N ARG A 79 3.32 -5.15 13.87
CA ARG A 79 2.20 -4.35 14.44
C ARG A 79 2.38 -2.84 14.24
N TYR A 80 2.93 -2.46 13.10
CA TYR A 80 3.16 -1.06 12.77
C TYR A 80 1.85 -0.25 12.78
N THR A 81 1.85 0.87 13.52
CA THR A 81 0.74 1.83 13.48
C THR A 81 1.00 2.85 12.39
N ASN A 82 0.17 2.84 11.35
CA ASN A 82 0.32 3.75 10.22
C ASN A 82 -0.27 5.12 10.55
N CYS A 83 0.58 6.12 10.67
CA CYS A 83 0.20 7.52 10.87
C CYS A 83 0.86 8.39 9.79
N PRO A 84 0.34 8.37 8.55
CA PRO A 84 0.94 9.11 7.47
C PRO A 84 0.78 10.62 7.66
N VAL A 85 1.78 11.36 7.20
CA VAL A 85 1.81 12.81 7.22
C VAL A 85 2.10 13.32 5.82
N ALA A 86 1.29 14.26 5.33
CA ALA A 86 1.55 14.95 4.08
C ALA A 86 2.39 16.19 4.30
N ASN A 87 3.43 16.37 3.50
CA ASN A 87 4.14 17.64 3.41
C ASN A 87 3.65 18.40 2.16
N TYR A 88 2.99 19.52 2.36
CA TYR A 88 2.55 20.41 1.28
C TYR A 88 3.08 21.83 1.51
N LYS A 89 3.94 22.29 0.62
CA LYS A 89 4.59 23.62 0.69
C LYS A 89 5.26 23.88 2.04
N GLY A 90 5.95 22.87 2.59
CA GLY A 90 6.67 22.96 3.86
C GLY A 90 5.79 22.87 5.12
N LYS A 91 4.48 22.67 4.98
CA LYS A 91 3.56 22.44 6.09
C LYS A 91 3.16 20.96 6.18
N LEU A 92 3.10 20.44 7.40
CA LEU A 92 2.73 19.05 7.67
C LEU A 92 1.26 18.94 8.01
N TYR A 93 0.58 17.97 7.41
CA TYR A 93 -0.85 17.71 7.59
C TYR A 93 -1.08 16.23 7.90
N ASN A 94 -2.08 15.95 8.73
CA ASN A 94 -2.49 14.57 9.00
C ASN A 94 -3.14 13.92 7.76
N LEU A 95 -2.86 12.62 7.56
CA LEU A 95 -3.54 11.76 6.60
C LEU A 95 -4.08 10.49 7.29
N PRO A 96 -5.27 10.00 6.90
CA PRO A 96 -6.25 10.64 6.02
C PRO A 96 -6.71 11.99 6.58
N PHE A 97 -7.28 12.84 5.74
CA PHE A 97 -7.80 14.15 6.15
C PHE A 97 -8.78 14.01 7.31
N ASN A 98 -8.61 14.85 8.30
CA ASN A 98 -9.43 14.89 9.50
C ASN A 98 -9.61 16.35 9.97
N MET A 99 -10.32 16.55 11.08
CA MET A 99 -10.59 17.92 11.57
C MET A 99 -9.32 18.71 11.89
N ASN A 100 -8.21 18.06 12.30
CA ASN A 100 -6.93 18.76 12.49
C ASN A 100 -6.39 19.29 11.17
N THR A 101 -6.50 18.50 10.09
CA THR A 101 -6.11 18.93 8.74
C THR A 101 -6.93 20.14 8.30
N PHE A 102 -8.25 20.10 8.46
CA PHE A 102 -9.16 21.19 8.08
C PHE A 102 -8.95 22.43 8.93
N TYR A 103 -8.72 22.27 10.23
CA TYR A 103 -8.36 23.37 11.10
C TYR A 103 -7.03 24.04 10.69
N GLN A 104 -6.02 23.23 10.38
CA GLN A 104 -4.72 23.76 9.94
C GLN A 104 -4.84 24.54 8.62
N MET A 105 -5.63 24.04 7.66
CA MET A 105 -5.81 24.64 6.34
C MET A 105 -6.73 25.86 6.37
N TRP A 106 -7.88 25.76 7.03
CA TRP A 106 -9.00 26.70 6.88
C TRP A 106 -9.47 27.33 8.19
N LYS A 107 -8.89 26.93 9.34
CA LYS A 107 -9.29 27.38 10.69
C LYS A 107 -10.73 27.04 11.07
N VAL A 108 -11.35 26.08 10.38
CA VAL A 108 -12.67 25.56 10.71
C VAL A 108 -12.59 24.65 11.93
N THR A 109 -13.60 24.68 12.78
CA THR A 109 -13.63 23.96 14.05
C THR A 109 -14.72 22.88 14.12
N THR A 110 -15.67 22.93 13.21
CA THR A 110 -16.79 21.99 13.16
C THR A 110 -16.84 21.23 11.83
N PRO A 111 -17.41 20.01 11.80
CA PRO A 111 -17.61 19.28 10.55
C PRO A 111 -18.49 20.03 9.53
N ILE A 112 -19.47 20.78 10.00
CA ILE A 112 -20.37 21.57 9.13
C ILE A 112 -19.58 22.66 8.39
N GLU A 113 -18.72 23.39 9.09
CA GLU A 113 -17.84 24.39 8.48
C GLU A 113 -16.85 23.76 7.49
N ALA A 114 -16.31 22.58 7.81
CA ALA A 114 -15.41 21.86 6.90
C ALA A 114 -16.11 21.42 5.61
N ILE A 115 -17.35 20.90 5.72
CA ILE A 115 -18.17 20.53 4.56
C ILE A 115 -18.47 21.77 3.69
N ALA A 116 -18.87 22.88 4.30
CA ALA A 116 -19.15 24.12 3.56
C ALA A 116 -17.92 24.60 2.78
N LYS A 117 -16.72 24.49 3.38
CA LYS A 117 -15.46 24.88 2.73
C LYS A 117 -15.08 23.94 1.57
N ILE A 118 -15.37 22.64 1.69
CA ILE A 118 -15.18 21.67 0.60
C ILE A 118 -16.10 21.99 -0.58
N GLU A 119 -17.38 22.28 -0.31
CA GLU A 119 -18.34 22.62 -1.37
C GLU A 119 -18.00 23.95 -2.07
N GLU A 120 -17.50 24.94 -1.33
CA GLU A 120 -16.99 26.19 -1.90
C GLU A 120 -15.85 25.90 -2.90
N GLN A 121 -14.86 25.09 -2.52
CA GLN A 121 -13.72 24.75 -3.39
C GLN A 121 -14.13 23.89 -4.60
N LYS A 122 -15.09 22.99 -4.44
CA LYS A 122 -15.65 22.26 -5.58
C LYS A 122 -16.28 23.19 -6.61
N ALA A 123 -17.02 24.19 -6.16
CA ALA A 123 -17.66 25.18 -7.05
C ALA A 123 -16.62 26.01 -7.84
N GLU A 124 -15.48 26.33 -7.22
CA GLU A 124 -14.38 27.04 -7.90
C GLU A 124 -13.72 26.21 -9.01
N VAL A 125 -13.63 24.90 -8.83
CA VAL A 125 -12.99 23.98 -9.82
C VAL A 125 -13.91 23.67 -11.00
N LEU A 126 -15.24 23.79 -10.82
CA LEU A 126 -16.24 23.48 -11.83
C LEU A 126 -16.60 24.68 -12.72
N GLN A 127 -16.03 25.87 -12.47
CA GLN A 127 -16.11 27.07 -13.30
C GLN A 127 -14.95 27.11 -14.31
#